data_496649db8b0d7fb430595d9395cba974
#
_entry.id   496649db8b0d7fb430595d9395cba974
#
_cell.length_a   1.000
_cell.length_b   1.000
_cell.length_c   1.000
_cell.angle_alpha   90.00
_cell.angle_beta   90.00
_cell.angle_gamma   90.00
#
_symmetry.space_group_name_H-M   'P 1'
#
loop_
_entity.id
_entity.type
_entity.pdbx_description
1 polymer ?
#
loop_
_entity_poly.entity_id
_entity_poly.type
_entity_poly.pdbx_seq_one_letter_code
_entity_poly.pdbx_strand_id
1 'polypeptide(L)'
;MSQYLETIKKIHDSSYRFVIVSSGGGTNAISEILKVPGASNSVLEAYVPYAKESLDHYLLRQPDHYCSLDTTLSMAAKAYSAAKKIDPKTHPKKLLGIA
;
A
#
# COMPACT_ATOMS: atom_id res chain seq x y z
N MET A 1 12.83 17.15 14.90
CA MET A 1 12.07 16.04 14.35
C MET A 1 10.96 16.57 13.48
N SER A 2 10.79 16.06 12.30
CA SER A 2 9.75 16.59 11.43
C SER A 2 8.37 16.11 11.88
N GLN A 3 7.37 16.95 11.60
CA GLN A 3 5.98 16.69 11.86
C GLN A 3 5.50 15.39 11.19
N TYR A 4 6.09 15.04 10.09
CA TYR A 4 5.75 13.89 9.33
C TYR A 4 6.28 12.57 9.94
N LEU A 5 7.37 12.61 10.67
CA LEU A 5 7.82 11.44 11.42
C LEU A 5 6.84 11.12 12.55
N GLU A 6 6.29 12.13 13.20
CA GLU A 6 5.27 11.94 14.22
C GLU A 6 3.99 11.37 13.65
N THR A 7 3.60 11.81 12.45
CA THR A 7 2.43 11.28 11.76
C THR A 7 2.61 9.81 11.45
N ILE A 8 3.78 9.40 10.94
CA ILE A 8 4.07 8.01 10.64
C ILE A 8 4.02 7.16 11.92
N LYS A 9 4.56 7.67 13.01
CA LYS A 9 4.52 6.95 14.27
C LYS A 9 3.08 6.72 14.73
N LYS A 10 2.21 7.72 14.56
CA LYS A 10 0.78 7.56 14.88
C LYS A 10 0.13 6.48 14.00
N ILE A 11 0.52 6.39 12.73
CA ILE A 11 0.03 5.33 11.85
C ILE A 11 0.45 3.97 12.39
N HIS A 12 1.72 3.82 12.77
CA HIS A 12 2.22 2.54 13.31
C HIS A 12 1.54 2.14 14.62
N ASP A 13 1.11 3.11 15.40
CA ASP A 13 0.44 2.88 16.69
C ASP A 13 -1.10 2.75 16.55
N SER A 14 -1.64 2.90 15.35
CA SER A 14 -3.09 3.05 15.13
C SER A 14 -3.90 1.77 15.13
N SER A 15 -3.27 0.62 15.12
CA SER A 15 -3.87 -0.71 14.93
C SER A 15 -4.39 -0.98 13.51
N TYR A 16 -4.31 -0.01 12.59
CA TYR A 16 -4.58 -0.26 11.18
C TYR A 16 -3.39 -0.95 10.54
N ARG A 17 -3.69 -1.86 9.62
CA ARG A 17 -2.65 -2.58 8.87
C ARG A 17 -2.97 -2.49 7.38
N PHE A 18 -1.94 -2.42 6.54
CA PHE A 18 -2.17 -2.13 5.13
C PHE A 18 -1.13 -2.76 4.20
N VAL A 19 -1.57 -2.93 2.96
CA VAL A 19 -0.70 -3.20 1.83
C VAL A 19 -0.67 -1.93 1.00
N ILE A 20 0.52 -1.50 0.62
CA ILE A 20 0.71 -0.29 -0.20
C ILE A 20 1.34 -0.68 -1.54
N VAL A 21 0.83 -0.11 -2.62
CA VAL A 21 1.33 -0.33 -3.96
C VAL A 21 1.59 1.02 -4.64
N SER A 22 2.75 1.17 -5.25
CA SER A 22 3.09 2.37 -5.99
C SER A 22 3.73 1.96 -7.32
N SER A 23 3.25 2.55 -8.41
CA SER A 23 3.79 2.27 -9.74
C SER A 23 4.78 3.34 -10.23
N GLY A 24 5.15 4.29 -9.36
CA GLY A 24 6.04 5.36 -9.80
C GLY A 24 6.43 6.34 -8.70
N GLY A 25 6.01 7.58 -8.79
CA GLY A 25 6.47 8.68 -7.96
C GLY A 25 6.22 8.60 -6.46
N GLY A 26 5.46 7.62 -5.99
CA GLY A 26 5.15 7.45 -4.57
C GLY A 26 6.10 6.57 -3.78
N THR A 27 7.17 6.07 -4.39
CA THR A 27 8.07 5.11 -3.73
C THR A 27 8.79 5.68 -2.51
N ASN A 28 9.01 7.00 -2.48
CA ASN A 28 9.65 7.61 -1.31
C ASN A 28 8.78 7.48 -0.06
N ALA A 29 7.45 7.50 -0.22
CA ALA A 29 6.54 7.30 0.91
C ALA A 29 6.73 5.92 1.53
N ILE A 30 6.92 4.89 0.71
CA ILE A 30 7.18 3.53 1.19
C ILE A 30 8.46 3.51 2.04
N SER A 31 9.52 4.10 1.52
CA SER A 31 10.81 4.16 2.23
C SER A 31 10.67 4.89 3.58
N GLU A 32 10.02 6.04 3.59
CA GLU A 32 9.86 6.84 4.81
C GLU A 32 9.02 6.13 5.86
N ILE A 33 7.96 5.45 5.45
CA ILE A 33 7.10 4.70 6.36
C ILE A 33 7.88 3.56 7.00
N LEU A 34 8.69 2.85 6.22
CA LEU A 34 9.45 1.71 6.73
C LEU A 34 10.62 2.10 7.64
N LYS A 35 11.13 3.34 7.53
CA LYS A 35 12.22 3.81 8.37
C LYS A 35 11.81 4.10 9.81
N VAL A 36 10.55 4.40 10.05
CA VAL A 36 10.09 4.77 11.41
C VAL A 36 9.83 3.50 12.21
N PRO A 37 10.39 3.38 13.43
CA PRO A 37 10.18 2.20 14.26
C PRO A 37 8.70 1.89 14.48
N GLY A 38 8.37 0.61 14.48
CA GLY A 38 6.98 0.17 14.63
C GLY A 38 6.31 -0.19 13.31
N ALA A 39 7.02 -0.08 12.19
CA ALA A 39 6.45 -0.35 10.87
C ALA A 39 5.86 -1.75 10.75
N SER A 40 6.44 -2.74 11.42
CA SER A 40 5.92 -4.11 11.39
C SER A 40 4.52 -4.24 12.00
N ASN A 41 4.07 -3.25 12.76
CA ASN A 41 2.73 -3.25 13.33
C ASN A 41 1.67 -2.81 12.32
N SER A 42 2.07 -2.10 11.27
CA SER A 42 1.11 -1.50 10.31
C SER A 42 1.34 -1.93 8.87
N VAL A 43 2.58 -2.09 8.43
CA VAL A 43 2.87 -2.42 7.04
C VAL A 43 2.89 -3.94 6.86
N LEU A 44 1.95 -4.47 6.09
CA LEU A 44 1.93 -5.89 5.76
C LEU A 44 2.83 -6.19 4.57
N GLU A 45 2.77 -5.35 3.56
CA GLU A 45 3.47 -5.60 2.29
C GLU A 45 3.51 -4.33 1.47
N ALA A 46 4.54 -4.19 0.64
CA ALA A 46 4.64 -3.08 -0.29
C ALA A 46 5.05 -3.62 -1.67
N TYR A 47 4.42 -3.11 -2.71
CA TYR A 47 4.68 -3.51 -4.10
C TYR A 47 5.04 -2.31 -4.95
N VAL A 48 5.97 -2.51 -5.90
CA VAL A 48 6.33 -1.49 -6.87
C VAL A 48 6.28 -2.11 -8.28
N PRO A 49 5.09 -2.32 -8.85
CA PRO A 49 4.94 -2.85 -10.21
C PRO A 49 5.21 -1.72 -11.20
N TYR A 50 6.47 -1.46 -11.48
CA TYR A 50 6.88 -0.30 -12.26
C TYR A 50 6.73 -0.47 -13.77
N ALA A 51 7.25 -1.57 -14.33
CA ALA A 51 7.13 -1.81 -15.76
C ALA A 51 5.66 -2.04 -16.12
N LYS A 52 5.29 -1.66 -17.34
CA LYS A 52 3.95 -1.85 -17.86
C LYS A 52 3.48 -3.30 -17.67
N GLU A 53 4.34 -4.25 -18.04
CA GLU A 53 4.04 -5.68 -17.95
C GLU A 53 3.84 -6.11 -16.49
N SER A 54 4.60 -5.53 -15.58
CA SER A 54 4.49 -5.81 -14.16
C SER A 54 3.14 -5.32 -13.60
N LEU A 55 2.70 -4.14 -14.01
CA LEU A 55 1.41 -3.60 -13.57
C LEU A 55 0.26 -4.41 -14.16
N ASP A 56 0.35 -4.79 -15.44
CA ASP A 56 -0.65 -5.65 -16.08
C ASP A 56 -0.78 -6.98 -15.33
N HIS A 57 0.35 -7.56 -14.95
CA HIS A 57 0.37 -8.80 -14.19
C HIS A 57 -0.24 -8.62 -12.79
N TYR A 58 0.10 -7.52 -12.13
CA TYR A 58 -0.44 -7.20 -10.81
C TYR A 58 -1.96 -7.06 -10.85
N LEU A 59 -2.48 -6.37 -11.87
CA LEU A 59 -3.92 -6.14 -12.04
C LEU A 59 -4.65 -7.31 -12.68
N LEU A 60 -3.92 -8.26 -13.28
CA LEU A 60 -4.45 -9.39 -14.06
C LEU A 60 -5.25 -8.91 -15.29
N ARG A 61 -4.91 -7.74 -15.81
CA ARG A 61 -5.50 -7.16 -17.02
C ARG A 61 -4.66 -5.99 -17.52
N GLN A 62 -4.88 -5.59 -18.77
CA GLN A 62 -4.31 -4.36 -19.29
C GLN A 62 -5.31 -3.22 -19.06
N PRO A 63 -4.94 -2.19 -18.28
CA PRO A 63 -5.83 -1.04 -18.13
C PRO A 63 -5.83 -0.18 -19.39
N ASP A 64 -6.93 0.53 -19.63
CA ASP A 64 -7.01 1.46 -20.77
C ASP A 64 -6.02 2.62 -20.59
N HIS A 65 -5.86 3.08 -19.38
CA HIS A 65 -4.92 4.15 -19.02
C HIS A 65 -4.17 3.78 -17.76
N TYR A 66 -2.84 3.81 -17.83
CA TYR A 66 -2.00 3.42 -16.70
C TYR A 66 -2.00 4.47 -15.58
N CYS A 67 -2.07 5.74 -15.93
CA CYS A 67 -2.17 6.83 -14.96
C CYS A 67 -3.61 7.35 -14.97
N SER A 68 -4.48 6.73 -14.20
CA SER A 68 -5.89 7.10 -14.14
C SER A 68 -6.47 6.76 -12.78
N LEU A 69 -7.61 7.36 -12.47
CA LEU A 69 -8.34 7.05 -11.24
C LEU A 69 -8.75 5.58 -11.22
N ASP A 70 -9.26 5.07 -12.34
CA ASP A 70 -9.70 3.67 -12.43
C ASP A 70 -8.55 2.70 -12.15
N THR A 71 -7.38 2.95 -12.71
CA THR A 71 -6.21 2.10 -12.47
C THR A 71 -5.77 2.17 -11.01
N THR A 72 -5.76 3.37 -10.43
CA THR A 72 -5.42 3.57 -9.01
C THR A 72 -6.40 2.84 -8.10
N LEU A 73 -7.70 2.93 -8.39
CA LEU A 73 -8.71 2.22 -7.62
C LEU A 73 -8.55 0.70 -7.72
N SER A 74 -8.21 0.21 -8.92
CA SER A 74 -7.96 -1.22 -9.12
C SER A 74 -6.73 -1.68 -8.32
N MET A 75 -5.69 -0.87 -8.29
CA MET A 75 -4.48 -1.15 -7.50
C MET A 75 -4.82 -1.20 -6.02
N ALA A 76 -5.58 -0.24 -5.52
CA ALA A 76 -5.96 -0.19 -4.11
C ALA A 76 -6.85 -1.39 -3.73
N ALA A 77 -7.78 -1.77 -4.59
CA ALA A 77 -8.64 -2.93 -4.36
C ALA A 77 -7.83 -4.22 -4.30
N LYS A 78 -6.85 -4.36 -5.19
CA LYS A 78 -5.96 -5.53 -5.20
C LYS A 78 -5.12 -5.56 -3.92
N ALA A 79 -4.61 -4.41 -3.50
CA ALA A 79 -3.83 -4.29 -2.27
C ALA A 79 -4.69 -4.67 -1.04
N TYR A 80 -5.94 -4.24 -1.00
CA TYR A 80 -6.85 -4.60 0.08
C TYR A 80 -7.12 -6.10 0.13
N SER A 81 -7.32 -6.73 -1.02
CA SER A 81 -7.50 -8.18 -1.10
C SER A 81 -6.27 -8.92 -0.58
N ALA A 82 -5.08 -8.42 -0.91
CA ALA A 82 -3.82 -8.98 -0.40
C ALA A 82 -3.74 -8.84 1.13
N ALA A 83 -4.14 -7.68 1.67
CA ALA A 83 -4.13 -7.46 3.11
C ALA A 83 -5.01 -8.49 3.84
N LYS A 84 -6.19 -8.78 3.31
CA LYS A 84 -7.08 -9.78 3.90
C LYS A 84 -6.51 -11.19 3.87
N LYS A 85 -5.75 -11.51 2.83
CA LYS A 85 -5.10 -12.82 2.72
C LYS A 85 -3.92 -12.96 3.65
N ILE A 86 -3.13 -11.89 3.78
CA ILE A 86 -1.93 -11.89 4.62
C ILE A 86 -2.31 -11.89 6.10
N ASP A 87 -3.33 -11.13 6.45
CA ASP A 87 -3.75 -10.98 7.85
C ASP A 87 -5.25 -11.22 8.02
N PRO A 88 -5.68 -12.48 7.98
CA PRO A 88 -7.10 -12.80 8.15
C PRO A 88 -7.62 -12.61 9.57
N LYS A 89 -6.74 -12.40 10.55
CA LYS A 89 -7.12 -12.24 11.95
C LYS A 89 -7.56 -10.82 12.28
N THR A 90 -7.02 -9.82 11.59
CA THR A 90 -7.40 -8.43 11.81
C THR A 90 -8.76 -8.17 11.18
N HIS A 91 -9.61 -7.44 11.91
CA HIS A 91 -10.93 -7.10 11.41
C HIS A 91 -10.83 -6.34 10.07
N PRO A 92 -11.62 -6.68 9.04
CA PRO A 92 -11.52 -6.03 7.74
C PRO A 92 -11.60 -4.51 7.75
N LYS A 93 -12.31 -3.92 8.73
CA LYS A 93 -12.38 -2.47 8.88
C LYS A 93 -11.07 -1.83 9.33
N LYS A 94 -10.12 -2.63 9.81
CA LYS A 94 -8.79 -2.17 10.22
C LYS A 94 -7.74 -2.48 9.17
N LEU A 95 -8.13 -3.03 8.03
CA LEU A 95 -7.23 -3.31 6.92
C LEU A 95 -7.43 -2.28 5.82
N LEU A 96 -6.35 -1.90 5.14
CA LEU A 96 -6.39 -0.91 4.07
C LEU A 96 -5.59 -1.41 2.87
N GLY A 97 -6.04 -1.03 1.68
CA GLY A 97 -5.25 -1.10 0.47
C GLY A 97 -4.97 0.32 0.02
N ILE A 98 -3.71 0.66 -0.15
CA ILE A 98 -3.28 2.03 -0.50
C ILE A 98 -2.54 2.01 -1.82
N ALA A 99 -2.93 2.88 -2.73
CA ALA A 99 -2.25 3.03 -4.01
C ALA A 99 -1.97 4.49 -4.34
#